data_f881546b1d186be64973a092e1f8c768
#
_entry.id   f881546b1d186be64973a092e1f8c768
#
_cell.length_a   1.000
_cell.length_b   1.000
_cell.length_c   1.000
_cell.angle_alpha   90.00
_cell.angle_beta   90.00
_cell.angle_gamma   90.00
#
_symmetry.space_group_name_H-M   'P 1'
#
loop_
_entity.id
_entity.type
_entity.pdbx_description
1 polymer ?
#
loop_
_entity_poly.entity_id
_entity_poly.type
_entity_poly.pdbx_seq_one_letter_code
_entity_poly.pdbx_strand_id
1 'polypeptide(L)' 'MMKAQEIKKLSVEELTKKLDELKKDLFMLRMQHATNQLDNPMQISATKKDIARVKTIIREKTSI' A
#
# COMPACT_ATOMS: atom_id res chain seq x y z
N MET A 1 -2.76 1.30 9.64
CA MET A 1 -1.54 0.82 8.96
C MET A 1 -1.36 -0.67 9.18
N MET A 2 -0.91 -1.38 8.17
CA MET A 2 -0.63 -2.80 8.30
C MET A 2 0.69 -3.01 9.05
N LYS A 3 0.67 -3.93 10.00
CA LYS A 3 1.90 -4.30 10.71
C LYS A 3 2.71 -5.26 9.85
N ALA A 4 4.05 -5.15 9.93
CA ALA A 4 4.93 -6.00 9.12
C ALA A 4 4.68 -7.50 9.36
N GLN A 5 4.37 -7.88 10.61
CA GLN A 5 4.09 -9.27 10.94
C GLN A 5 2.85 -9.80 10.24
N GLU A 6 1.80 -8.98 10.13
CA GLU A 6 0.59 -9.36 9.43
C GLU A 6 0.84 -9.55 7.94
N ILE A 7 1.62 -8.64 7.36
CA ILE A 7 1.97 -8.72 5.95
C ILE A 7 2.80 -9.98 5.65
N LYS A 8 3.72 -10.33 6.53
CA LYS A 8 4.58 -11.51 6.34
C LYS A 8 3.81 -12.83 6.38
N LYS A 9 2.65 -12.87 7.00
CA LYS A 9 1.82 -14.06 7.06
C LYS A 9 1.05 -14.33 5.78
N LEU A 10 0.92 -13.34 4.92
CA LEU A 10 0.17 -13.46 3.68
C LEU A 10 0.99 -14.16 2.60
N SER A 11 0.30 -14.88 1.71
CA SER A 11 0.95 -15.48 0.54
C SER A 11 1.30 -14.39 -0.47
N VAL A 12 2.18 -14.73 -1.44
CA VAL A 12 2.56 -13.78 -2.49
C VAL A 12 1.34 -13.33 -3.29
N GLU A 13 0.40 -14.25 -3.55
CA GLU A 13 -0.83 -13.90 -4.26
C GLU A 13 -1.67 -12.89 -3.49
N GLU A 14 -1.83 -13.13 -2.19
CA GLU A 14 -2.58 -12.22 -1.32
C GLU A 14 -1.89 -10.87 -1.21
N LEU A 15 -0.56 -10.87 -1.12
CA LEU A 15 0.22 -9.64 -1.07
C LEU A 15 0.07 -8.84 -2.36
N THR A 16 0.07 -9.52 -3.51
CA THR A 16 -0.11 -8.86 -4.80
C THR A 16 -1.49 -8.21 -4.89
N LYS A 17 -2.53 -8.90 -4.43
CA LYS A 17 -3.87 -8.33 -4.39
C LYS A 17 -3.92 -7.12 -3.47
N LYS A 18 -3.29 -7.23 -2.30
CA LYS A 18 -3.24 -6.12 -1.35
C LYS A 18 -2.51 -4.92 -1.95
N LEU A 19 -1.43 -5.17 -2.67
CA LEU A 19 -0.68 -4.12 -3.34
C LEU A 19 -1.55 -3.40 -4.37
N ASP A 20 -2.31 -4.14 -5.16
CA ASP A 20 -3.22 -3.54 -6.16
C ASP A 20 -4.28 -2.67 -5.47
N GLU A 21 -4.86 -3.14 -4.38
CA GLU A 21 -5.82 -2.35 -3.60
C GLU A 21 -5.21 -1.06 -3.09
N LEU A 22 -3.99 -1.13 -2.55
CA LEU A 22 -3.29 0.04 -2.05
C LEU A 22 -2.97 1.03 -3.16
N LYS A 23 -2.61 0.54 -4.34
CA LYS A 23 -2.37 1.41 -5.50
C LYS A 23 -3.64 2.13 -5.93
N LYS A 24 -4.77 1.44 -5.92
CA LYS A 24 -6.06 2.06 -6.25
C LYS A 24 -6.41 3.12 -5.22
N ASP A 25 -6.22 2.82 -3.94
CA ASP A 25 -6.47 3.77 -2.86
C ASP A 25 -5.60 5.02 -3.02
N LEU A 26 -4.32 4.82 -3.32
CA LEU A 26 -3.41 5.94 -3.54
C LEU A 26 -3.86 6.82 -4.71
N PHE A 27 -4.28 6.19 -5.80
CA PHE A 27 -4.77 6.91 -6.97
C PHE A 27 -5.98 7.76 -6.62
N MET A 28 -6.94 7.19 -5.89
CA MET A 28 -8.13 7.93 -5.47
C MET A 28 -7.81 9.06 -4.52
N LEU A 29 -6.89 8.83 -3.57
CA LEU A 29 -6.46 9.87 -2.64
C LEU A 29 -5.79 11.03 -3.38
N ARG A 30 -4.98 10.73 -4.39
CA ARG A 30 -4.33 11.75 -5.21
C ARG A 30 -5.35 12.57 -5.99
N MET A 31 -6.39 11.92 -6.54
CA MET A 31 -7.45 12.63 -7.24
C MET A 31 -8.22 13.55 -6.29
N GLN A 32 -8.55 13.06 -5.10
CA GLN A 32 -9.24 13.87 -4.09
C GLN A 32 -8.40 15.08 -3.69
N HIS A 33 -7.10 14.87 -3.54
CA HIS A 33 -6.20 15.96 -3.18
C HIS A 33 -6.12 17.02 -4.31
N ALA A 34 -6.08 16.56 -5.55
CA ALA A 34 -6.02 17.46 -6.71
C ALA A 34 -7.28 18.31 -6.84
N THR A 35 -8.43 17.80 -6.39
CA THR A 35 -9.70 18.55 -6.42
C THR A 35 -10.00 19.28 -5.11
N ASN A 36 -9.04 19.31 -4.20
CA ASN A 36 -9.17 19.94 -2.89
C ASN A 36 -10.26 19.33 -2.01
N GLN A 37 -10.60 18.07 -2.26
CA GLN A 37 -11.59 17.34 -1.46
C GLN A 37 -10.96 16.58 -0.31
N LEU A 38 -9.64 16.48 -0.28
CA LEU A 38 -8.90 15.76 0.76
C LEU A 38 -8.32 16.76 1.75
N ASP A 39 -8.78 16.69 2.99
CA ASP A 39 -8.35 17.62 4.04
C ASP A 39 -7.00 17.25 4.63
N ASN A 40 -6.61 15.97 4.56
CA ASN A 40 -5.41 15.47 5.21
C ASN A 40 -4.49 14.72 4.23
N PRO A 41 -3.44 15.38 3.71
CA PRO A 41 -2.50 14.73 2.79
C PRO A 41 -1.66 13.63 3.44
N MET A 42 -1.67 13.51 4.76
CA MET A 42 -0.92 12.46 5.45
C MET A 42 -1.40 11.06 5.05
N GLN A 43 -2.66 10.92 4.62
CA GLN A 43 -3.17 9.63 4.14
C GLN A 43 -2.41 9.15 2.91
N ILE A 44 -2.03 10.07 2.03
CA ILE A 44 -1.24 9.75 0.84
C ILE A 44 0.11 9.19 1.25
N SER A 45 0.80 9.83 2.20
CA SER A 45 2.09 9.38 2.70
C SER A 45 1.99 8.01 3.36
N ALA A 46 0.95 7.80 4.19
CA ALA A 46 0.75 6.53 4.86
C ALA A 46 0.51 5.40 3.86
N THR A 47 -0.30 5.65 2.83
CA THR A 47 -0.58 4.65 1.80
C THR A 47 0.68 4.31 1.01
N LYS A 48 1.51 5.31 0.68
CA LYS A 48 2.80 5.08 0.01
C LYS A 48 3.70 4.18 0.84
N LYS A 49 3.76 4.40 2.16
CA LYS A 49 4.56 3.57 3.05
C LYS A 49 4.06 2.13 3.07
N ASP A 50 2.76 1.94 3.11
CA ASP A 50 2.17 0.61 3.08
C ASP A 50 2.49 -0.11 1.77
N ILE A 51 2.40 0.59 0.64
CA ILE A 51 2.76 0.04 -0.66
C ILE A 51 4.23 -0.39 -0.66
N ALA A 52 5.12 0.44 -0.15
CA ALA A 52 6.54 0.12 -0.08
C ALA A 52 6.81 -1.11 0.78
N ARG A 53 6.12 -1.23 1.92
CA ARG A 53 6.27 -2.40 2.80
C ARG A 53 5.81 -3.68 2.12
N VAL A 54 4.64 -3.64 1.47
CA VAL A 54 4.12 -4.81 0.77
C VAL A 54 5.05 -5.22 -0.36
N LYS A 55 5.54 -4.27 -1.14
CA LYS A 55 6.50 -4.54 -2.22
C LYS A 55 7.77 -5.19 -1.67
N THR A 56 8.30 -4.67 -0.57
CA THR A 56 9.52 -5.20 0.04
C THR A 56 9.33 -6.65 0.46
N ILE A 57 8.20 -6.96 1.09
CA ILE A 57 7.92 -8.30 1.57
C ILE A 57 7.69 -9.27 0.39
N ILE A 58 7.01 -8.82 -0.67
CA ILE A 58 6.87 -9.63 -1.88
C ILE A 58 8.25 -9.95 -2.46
N ARG A 59 9.12 -8.95 -2.50
CA ARG A 59 10.48 -9.11 -3.01
C ARG A 59 11.26 -10.12 -2.17
N GLU A 60 11.16 -10.05 -0.85
CA GLU A 60 11.81 -10.98 0.05
C GLU A 60 11.31 -12.41 -0.16
N LYS A 61 9.99 -12.58 -0.33
CA LYS A 61 9.39 -13.92 -0.52
C LYS A 61 9.72 -14.52 -1.88
N THR A 62 9.91 -13.69 -2.90
CA THR A 62 10.23 -14.17 -4.25
C THR A 62 11.73 -14.22 -4.53
N SER A 63 12.54 -13.62 -3.67
CA SER A 63 14.01 -13.67 -3.76
C SER A 63 14.50 -14.96 -3.09
N ILE A 64 15.14 -15.79 -3.85
CA ILE A 64 15.69 -17.05 -3.36
C ILE A 64 17.20 -16.93 -3.24
#